data_1b74a77dca4e1fbcae6965aaa58fdc00
#
_entry.id   1b74a77dca4e1fbcae6965aaa58fdc00
#
_cell.length_a   1.000
_cell.length_b   1.000
_cell.length_c   1.000
_cell.angle_alpha   90.00
_cell.angle_beta   90.00
_cell.angle_gamma   90.00
#
_symmetry.space_group_name_H-M   'P 1'
#
loop_
_entity.id
_entity.type
_entity.pdbx_description
1 polymer ?
#
loop_
_entity_poly.entity_id
_entity_poly.type
_entity_poly.pdbx_seq_one_letter_code
_entity_poly.pdbx_strand_id
1 'polypeptide(L)'
;MKIALIGYGKMGKTIEQIALSRGHEIVSRIDIDNQEEFESEAFKSADVAIEFTAPKVAVQNYKRAFQAGVSVVSGTTGWTEQMPEIQTLCKQKNVAFFWASTQTFSRRSRHSR
;
A
#
# COMPACT_ATOMS: atom_id res chain seq x y z
N MET A 1 -4.23 12.30 8.36
CA MET A 1 -4.57 11.27 7.35
C MET A 1 -4.53 9.91 8.01
N LYS A 2 -5.49 9.08 7.68
CA LYS A 2 -5.56 7.73 8.23
C LYS A 2 -4.80 6.78 7.32
N ILE A 3 -3.86 6.05 7.86
CA ILE A 3 -2.96 5.20 7.10
C ILE A 3 -3.07 3.75 7.59
N ALA A 4 -3.16 2.82 6.66
CA ALA A 4 -3.04 1.41 6.96
C ALA A 4 -1.69 0.91 6.48
N LEU A 5 -1.10 -0.05 7.20
CA LEU A 5 0.17 -0.63 6.84
C LEU A 5 -0.05 -2.07 6.42
N ILE A 6 0.42 -2.43 5.24
CA ILE A 6 0.39 -3.79 4.76
C ILE A 6 1.83 -4.29 4.76
N GLY A 7 2.11 -5.22 5.66
CA GLY A 7 3.47 -5.62 5.94
C GLY A 7 3.98 -4.87 7.16
N TYR A 8 4.12 -5.58 8.27
CA TYR A 8 4.51 -4.92 9.51
C TYR A 8 5.81 -5.49 10.05
N GLY A 9 6.78 -5.65 9.16
CA GLY A 9 8.13 -6.00 9.55
C GLY A 9 8.91 -4.75 9.89
N LYS A 10 10.23 -4.84 9.69
CA LYS A 10 11.12 -3.75 10.05
C LYS A 10 10.77 -2.45 9.34
N MET A 11 10.52 -2.53 8.03
CA MET A 11 10.19 -1.35 7.24
C MET A 11 8.84 -0.77 7.65
N GLY A 12 7.85 -1.63 7.94
CA GLY A 12 6.56 -1.16 8.37
C GLY A 12 6.63 -0.38 9.67
N LYS A 13 7.45 -0.86 10.60
CA LYS A 13 7.60 -0.15 11.87
C LYS A 13 8.27 1.19 11.69
N THR A 14 9.25 1.27 10.81
CA THR A 14 9.92 2.53 10.51
C THR A 14 8.94 3.52 9.90
N ILE A 15 8.13 3.05 8.96
CA ILE A 15 7.14 3.91 8.31
C ILE A 15 6.12 4.40 9.32
N GLU A 16 5.71 3.53 10.24
CA GLU A 16 4.78 3.92 11.28
C GLU A 16 5.32 5.07 12.11
N GLN A 17 6.57 4.99 12.53
CA GLN A 17 7.16 6.05 13.32
C GLN A 17 7.21 7.37 12.56
N ILE A 18 7.56 7.31 11.29
CA ILE A 18 7.62 8.52 10.48
C ILE A 18 6.22 9.12 10.33
N ALA A 19 5.23 8.29 10.05
CA ALA A 19 3.86 8.77 9.87
C ALA A 19 3.34 9.42 11.14
N LEU A 20 3.57 8.78 12.28
CA LEU A 20 3.11 9.33 13.56
C LEU A 20 3.79 10.65 13.87
N SER A 21 5.07 10.76 13.55
CA SER A 21 5.81 12.00 13.81
C SER A 21 5.30 13.15 12.95
N ARG A 22 4.62 12.84 11.85
CA ARG A 22 4.06 13.85 10.96
C ARG A 22 2.57 14.09 11.21
N GLY A 23 2.03 13.53 12.28
CA GLY A 23 0.66 13.79 12.66
C GLY A 23 -0.37 12.89 11.99
N HIS A 24 0.04 11.81 11.32
CA HIS A 24 -0.89 10.88 10.72
C HIS A 24 -1.28 9.81 11.73
N GLU A 25 -2.39 9.15 11.46
CA GLU A 25 -2.91 8.11 12.33
C GLU A 25 -2.76 6.76 11.65
N ILE A 26 -2.27 5.75 12.38
CA ILE A 26 -2.19 4.39 11.86
C ILE A 26 -3.42 3.64 12.33
N VAL A 27 -4.33 3.33 11.42
CA VAL A 27 -5.61 2.73 11.79
C VAL A 27 -5.60 1.21 11.66
N SER A 28 -4.65 0.65 10.91
CA SER A 28 -4.63 -0.79 10.70
C SER A 28 -3.22 -1.25 10.36
N ARG A 29 -2.88 -2.44 10.84
CA ARG A 29 -1.58 -3.05 10.54
C ARG A 29 -1.85 -4.49 10.13
N ILE A 30 -1.45 -4.85 8.90
CA ILE A 30 -1.72 -6.17 8.34
C ILE A 30 -0.41 -6.89 8.10
N ASP A 31 -0.33 -8.12 8.58
CA ASP A 31 0.81 -8.98 8.33
C ASP A 31 0.28 -10.35 7.91
N ILE A 32 1.17 -11.33 7.76
CA ILE A 32 0.77 -12.62 7.22
C ILE A 32 -0.18 -13.39 8.14
N ASP A 33 -0.19 -13.08 9.42
CA ASP A 33 -1.00 -13.83 10.38
C ASP A 33 -2.30 -13.14 10.76
N ASN A 34 -2.65 -12.03 10.12
CA ASN A 34 -3.93 -11.37 10.39
C ASN A 34 -4.56 -10.82 9.13
N GLN A 35 -4.60 -11.66 8.09
CA GLN A 35 -5.10 -11.23 6.78
C GLN A 35 -6.57 -10.83 6.81
N GLU A 36 -7.33 -11.30 7.77
CA GLU A 36 -8.74 -10.91 7.91
C GLU A 36 -8.88 -9.42 8.19
N GLU A 37 -7.81 -8.77 8.58
CA GLU A 37 -7.84 -7.33 8.87
C GLU A 37 -8.19 -6.51 7.62
N PHE A 38 -7.98 -7.05 6.42
CA PHE A 38 -8.39 -6.37 5.20
C PHE A 38 -9.89 -6.10 5.17
N GLU A 39 -10.67 -6.87 5.89
CA GLU A 39 -12.13 -6.71 5.90
C GLU A 39 -12.63 -5.91 7.10
N SER A 40 -11.71 -5.41 7.92
CA SER A 40 -12.11 -4.66 9.11
C SER A 40 -12.56 -3.25 8.75
N GLU A 41 -13.40 -2.68 9.60
CA GLU A 41 -13.79 -1.29 9.43
C GLU A 41 -12.60 -0.36 9.57
N ALA A 42 -11.65 -0.72 10.43
CA ALA A 42 -10.46 0.09 10.62
C ALA A 42 -9.69 0.21 9.30
N PHE A 43 -9.48 -0.91 8.61
CA PHE A 43 -8.76 -0.87 7.34
C PHE A 43 -9.53 -0.05 6.31
N LYS A 44 -10.83 -0.28 6.22
CA LYS A 44 -11.65 0.41 5.24
C LYS A 44 -11.73 1.91 5.48
N SER A 45 -11.46 2.34 6.70
CA SER A 45 -11.47 3.76 7.02
C SER A 45 -10.19 4.47 6.61
N ALA A 46 -9.17 3.74 6.18
CA ALA A 46 -7.89 4.33 5.82
C ALA A 46 -8.01 5.16 4.55
N ASP A 47 -7.31 6.29 4.53
CA ASP A 47 -7.21 7.10 3.32
C ASP A 47 -6.26 6.46 2.33
N VAL A 48 -5.24 5.77 2.82
CA VAL A 48 -4.26 5.12 1.97
C VAL A 48 -3.64 3.97 2.74
N ALA A 49 -3.24 2.94 2.02
CA ALA A 49 -2.48 1.83 2.59
C ALA A 49 -1.06 1.88 2.02
N ILE A 50 -0.08 1.73 2.89
CA ILE A 50 1.32 1.69 2.49
C ILE A 50 1.76 0.23 2.57
N GLU A 51 2.27 -0.30 1.46
CA GLU A 51 2.54 -1.72 1.35
C GLU A 51 4.04 -1.98 1.17
N PHE A 52 4.60 -2.81 2.04
CA PHE A 52 5.97 -3.30 1.93
C PHE A 52 5.94 -4.78 2.33
N THR A 53 5.78 -5.65 1.34
CA THR A 53 5.76 -7.09 1.58
C THR A 53 6.72 -7.74 0.59
N ALA A 54 6.44 -8.98 0.21
CA ALA A 54 7.27 -9.69 -0.75
C ALA A 54 6.56 -9.72 -2.10
N PRO A 55 7.31 -9.84 -3.20
CA PRO A 55 6.67 -9.85 -4.54
C PRO A 55 5.61 -10.93 -4.67
N LYS A 56 5.80 -12.07 -4.02
CA LYS A 56 4.86 -13.18 -4.11
C LYS A 56 3.45 -12.80 -3.65
N VAL A 57 3.35 -11.94 -2.66
CA VAL A 57 2.07 -11.61 -2.07
C VAL A 57 1.62 -10.18 -2.37
N ALA A 58 2.49 -9.38 -2.98
CA ALA A 58 2.19 -7.97 -3.18
C ALA A 58 0.93 -7.77 -4.02
N VAL A 59 0.84 -8.46 -5.15
CA VAL A 59 -0.29 -8.27 -6.05
C VAL A 59 -1.59 -8.67 -5.38
N GLN A 60 -1.59 -9.74 -4.63
CA GLN A 60 -2.78 -10.15 -3.91
C GLN A 60 -3.16 -9.12 -2.85
N ASN A 61 -2.18 -8.55 -2.17
CA ASN A 61 -2.45 -7.50 -1.19
C ASN A 61 -3.07 -6.28 -1.86
N TYR A 62 -2.59 -5.91 -3.04
CA TYR A 62 -3.18 -4.78 -3.77
C TYR A 62 -4.65 -5.06 -4.07
N LYS A 63 -4.93 -6.25 -4.56
CA LYS A 63 -6.30 -6.61 -4.92
C LYS A 63 -7.23 -6.54 -3.71
N ARG A 64 -6.76 -7.01 -2.58
CA ARG A 64 -7.56 -6.97 -1.36
C ARG A 64 -7.82 -5.54 -0.89
N ALA A 65 -6.79 -4.69 -0.95
CA ALA A 65 -6.95 -3.30 -0.57
C ALA A 65 -7.92 -2.59 -1.51
N PHE A 66 -7.80 -2.85 -2.81
CA PHE A 66 -8.69 -2.23 -3.78
C PHE A 66 -10.14 -2.66 -3.57
N GLN A 67 -10.36 -3.93 -3.23
CA GLN A 67 -11.72 -4.40 -2.94
C GLN A 67 -12.31 -3.71 -1.74
N ALA A 68 -11.48 -3.32 -0.80
CA ALA A 68 -11.94 -2.57 0.36
C ALA A 68 -12.10 -1.08 0.06
N GLY A 69 -11.77 -0.65 -1.16
CA GLY A 69 -11.89 0.74 -1.53
C GLY A 69 -10.75 1.61 -1.06
N VAL A 70 -9.59 1.01 -0.77
CA VAL A 70 -8.45 1.74 -0.21
C VAL A 70 -7.36 1.87 -1.27
N SER A 71 -6.88 3.08 -1.46
CA SER A 71 -5.76 3.35 -2.36
C SER A 71 -4.46 2.84 -1.75
N VAL A 72 -3.48 2.51 -2.61
CA VAL A 72 -2.25 1.86 -2.16
C VAL A 72 -1.03 2.62 -2.66
N VAL A 73 -0.04 2.77 -1.77
CA VAL A 73 1.31 3.19 -2.12
C VAL A 73 2.22 2.00 -1.81
N SER A 74 2.91 1.47 -2.83
CA SER A 74 3.68 0.26 -2.67
C SER A 74 5.16 0.50 -2.86
N GLY A 75 5.98 -0.11 -2.00
CA GLY A 75 7.42 -0.12 -2.15
C GLY A 75 7.99 -1.49 -2.50
N THR A 76 7.12 -2.48 -2.72
CA THR A 76 7.58 -3.82 -3.08
C THR A 76 7.94 -3.87 -4.57
N THR A 77 9.04 -4.52 -4.90
CA THR A 77 9.47 -4.68 -6.28
C THR A 77 9.30 -6.13 -6.71
N GLY A 78 9.54 -6.40 -8.00
CA GLY A 78 9.54 -7.77 -8.52
C GLY A 78 8.19 -8.29 -8.95
N TRP A 79 7.17 -7.43 -9.00
CA TRP A 79 5.81 -7.84 -9.37
C TRP A 79 5.31 -7.17 -10.65
N THR A 80 6.16 -6.40 -11.29
CA THR A 80 5.70 -5.47 -12.34
C THR A 80 5.14 -6.17 -13.59
N GLU A 81 5.34 -7.47 -13.71
CA GLU A 81 4.70 -8.19 -14.82
C GLU A 81 3.18 -8.13 -14.74
N GLN A 82 2.64 -7.94 -13.55
CA GLN A 82 1.20 -7.83 -13.36
C GLN A 82 0.71 -6.39 -13.39
N MET A 83 1.55 -5.45 -13.78
CA MET A 83 1.17 -4.05 -13.78
C MET A 83 -0.11 -3.76 -14.57
N PRO A 84 -0.30 -4.31 -15.79
CA PRO A 84 -1.54 -4.03 -16.50
C PRO A 84 -2.78 -4.47 -15.76
N GLU A 85 -2.71 -5.63 -15.10
CA GLU A 85 -3.83 -6.13 -14.32
C GLU A 85 -4.15 -5.20 -13.15
N ILE A 86 -3.12 -4.74 -12.48
CA ILE A 86 -3.30 -3.86 -11.32
C ILE A 86 -3.88 -2.52 -11.75
N GLN A 87 -3.40 -1.97 -12.87
CA GLN A 87 -3.92 -0.70 -13.37
C GLN A 87 -5.39 -0.82 -13.74
N THR A 88 -5.78 -1.94 -14.34
CA THR A 88 -7.18 -2.16 -14.69
C THR A 88 -8.06 -2.21 -13.44
N LEU A 89 -7.59 -2.91 -12.41
CA LEU A 89 -8.35 -3.02 -11.17
C LEU A 89 -8.50 -1.67 -10.48
N CYS A 90 -7.45 -0.86 -10.49
CA CYS A 90 -7.53 0.48 -9.90
C CYS A 90 -8.64 1.29 -10.53
N LYS A 91 -8.72 1.24 -11.85
CA LYS A 91 -9.75 1.99 -12.56
C LYS A 91 -11.13 1.45 -12.23
N GLN A 92 -11.28 0.14 -12.18
CA GLN A 92 -12.57 -0.47 -11.88
C GLN A 92 -13.06 -0.13 -10.50
N LYS A 93 -12.15 -0.06 -9.54
CA LYS A 93 -12.50 0.22 -8.15
C LYS A 93 -12.44 1.69 -7.80
N ASN A 94 -12.02 2.53 -8.75
CA ASN A 94 -11.92 3.97 -8.55
C ASN A 94 -11.02 4.32 -7.38
N VAL A 95 -9.87 3.67 -7.31
CA VAL A 95 -8.85 3.92 -6.29
C VAL A 95 -7.54 4.29 -6.96
N ALA A 96 -6.64 4.87 -6.21
CA ALA A 96 -5.32 5.26 -6.71
C ALA A 96 -4.29 4.21 -6.34
N PHE A 97 -3.28 4.06 -7.18
CA PHE A 97 -2.17 3.16 -6.91
C PHE A 97 -0.88 3.82 -7.32
N PHE A 98 0.05 3.89 -6.38
CA PHE A 98 1.40 4.39 -6.63
C PHE A 98 2.39 3.31 -6.27
N TRP A 99 3.37 3.11 -7.16
CA TRP A 99 4.43 2.15 -6.92
C TRP A 99 5.76 2.80 -7.21
N ALA A 100 6.73 2.58 -6.34
CA ALA A 100 8.06 3.14 -6.53
C ALA A 100 9.09 2.33 -5.76
N SER A 101 10.20 2.02 -6.41
CA SER A 101 11.41 1.63 -5.73
C SER A 101 12.20 2.92 -5.49
N THR A 102 13.31 2.82 -4.80
CA THR A 102 14.14 4.00 -4.56
C THR A 102 14.53 4.68 -5.86
N GLN A 103 14.96 3.90 -6.84
CA GLN A 103 15.35 4.45 -8.12
C GLN A 103 14.18 5.03 -8.88
N THR A 104 13.07 4.30 -8.88
CA THR A 104 11.87 4.75 -9.57
C THR A 104 11.37 6.04 -8.97
N PHE A 105 11.40 6.13 -7.66
CA PHE A 105 10.94 7.33 -6.98
C PHE A 105 11.77 8.55 -7.39
N SER A 106 13.08 8.40 -7.47
CA SER A 106 13.94 9.51 -7.87
C SER A 106 13.58 10.00 -9.26
N ARG A 107 13.36 9.08 -10.19
CA ARG A 107 13.00 9.46 -11.55
C ARG A 107 11.65 10.12 -11.63
N ARG A 108 10.70 9.61 -10.86
CA ARG A 108 9.36 10.21 -10.85
C ARG A 108 9.41 11.64 -10.34
N SER A 109 10.25 11.88 -9.38
CA SER A 109 10.45 13.21 -8.86
C SER A 109 10.76 14.19 -9.96
N ARG A 110 11.62 13.77 -10.90
CA ARG A 110 11.99 14.63 -12.01
C ARG A 110 10.88 14.76 -13.04
N HIS A 111 10.06 13.73 -13.17
CA HIS A 111 9.01 13.71 -14.19
C HIS A 111 7.73 14.37 -13.75
N SER A 112 7.53 14.54 -12.48
CA SER A 112 6.23 15.00 -11.99
C SER A 112 6.14 16.52 -12.06
N ARG A 113 6.33 17.06 -13.19
CA ARG A 113 6.16 18.48 -13.44
C ARG A 113 5.11 18.74 -14.44
#